data_ddff4d654cf6f2e0718b876b09a8bad4
#
_entry.id   ddff4d654cf6f2e0718b876b09a8bad4
#
_cell.length_a   1.000
_cell.length_b   1.000
_cell.length_c   1.000
_cell.angle_alpha   90.00
_cell.angle_beta   90.00
_cell.angle_gamma   90.00
#
_symmetry.space_group_name_H-M   'P 1'
#
loop_
_entity.id
_entity.type
_entity.pdbx_description
1 polymer ?
#
loop_
_entity_poly.entity_id
_entity_poly.type
_entity_poly.pdbx_seq_one_letter_code
_entity_poly.pdbx_strand_id
1 'polypeptide(L)'
;MKTTKKFTESLADDKVYFADKTHVSCSMLKNLLKSPADFRAYLDSPPEATPAMTFGSAFHCMALEPHKFNDQFYILDTELRPEKEKGMTSTINKKWKMVELAHAQSAGKSIITVKDLDKIDAMCMSLFHHPKVMELISQAEKEQAITWTTDKGIKCKGKLDLKSFDFIADIKTTAEFGGLDKFKYDCKKYNYDMQAAFYADAVGLDQFKFIVIGKNFPYNVGIFDVSPEFLESGRQKYKYTLEMYDKYFVSCTEEIDSYIEEGIL
;
A
#
# COMPACT_ATOMS: atom_id res chain seq x y z
N MET A 1 18.11 -0.08 -19.14
CA MET A 1 16.65 0.07 -19.35
C MET A 1 16.35 1.54 -19.68
N LYS A 2 15.89 1.85 -20.90
CA LYS A 2 15.46 3.22 -21.23
C LYS A 2 14.01 3.37 -20.77
N THR A 3 13.80 3.90 -19.59
CA THR A 3 12.47 4.14 -19.04
C THR A 3 11.90 5.40 -19.69
N THR A 4 10.89 5.26 -20.52
CA THR A 4 10.16 6.40 -21.04
C THR A 4 9.25 6.94 -19.95
N LYS A 5 9.75 7.90 -19.16
CA LYS A 5 8.97 8.59 -18.13
C LYS A 5 7.87 9.40 -18.81
N LYS A 6 6.66 8.88 -18.85
CA LYS A 6 5.47 9.68 -19.05
C LYS A 6 4.75 9.79 -17.72
N PHE A 7 4.90 10.91 -17.07
CA PHE A 7 4.01 11.37 -16.01
C PHE A 7 2.62 11.51 -16.60
N THR A 8 1.68 10.75 -16.12
CA THR A 8 0.29 10.92 -16.51
C THR A 8 -0.43 11.57 -15.32
N GLU A 9 -0.67 12.88 -15.41
CA GLU A 9 -1.54 13.63 -14.46
C GLU A 9 -2.87 12.92 -14.22
N SER A 10 -3.33 12.13 -15.21
CA SER A 10 -4.56 11.34 -15.11
C SER A 10 -4.57 10.28 -14.01
N LEU A 11 -3.41 9.79 -13.53
CA LEU A 11 -3.32 8.84 -12.43
C LEU A 11 -3.03 9.47 -11.06
N ALA A 12 -2.98 10.80 -10.97
CA ALA A 12 -2.82 11.51 -9.70
C ALA A 12 -4.08 11.42 -8.82
N ASP A 13 -5.26 11.21 -9.42
CA ASP A 13 -6.50 10.92 -8.69
C ASP A 13 -6.53 9.45 -8.25
N ASP A 14 -6.73 9.22 -6.95
CA ASP A 14 -6.73 7.87 -6.37
C ASP A 14 -7.81 6.97 -6.99
N LYS A 15 -9.00 7.50 -7.27
CA LYS A 15 -10.08 6.72 -7.88
C LYS A 15 -9.69 6.26 -9.29
N VAL A 16 -9.06 7.14 -10.06
CA VAL A 16 -8.55 6.82 -11.39
C VAL A 16 -7.40 5.82 -11.31
N TYR A 17 -6.45 6.03 -10.38
CA TYR A 17 -5.32 5.14 -10.17
C TYR A 17 -5.76 3.70 -9.84
N PHE A 18 -6.68 3.54 -8.90
CA PHE A 18 -7.15 2.22 -8.49
C PHE A 18 -8.11 1.57 -9.49
N ALA A 19 -8.86 2.37 -10.25
CA ALA A 19 -9.74 1.86 -11.31
C ALA A 19 -8.98 1.43 -12.58
N ASP A 20 -7.76 1.92 -12.79
CA ASP A 20 -6.98 1.60 -13.97
C ASP A 20 -6.53 0.14 -13.96
N LYS A 21 -7.00 -0.62 -14.95
CA LYS A 21 -6.66 -2.04 -15.19
C LYS A 21 -5.69 -2.23 -16.35
N THR A 22 -5.22 -1.14 -16.97
CA THR A 22 -4.31 -1.21 -18.11
C THR A 22 -2.84 -1.29 -17.72
N HIS A 23 -2.53 -0.95 -16.48
CA HIS A 23 -1.19 -1.02 -15.92
C HIS A 23 -1.15 -2.02 -14.75
N VAL A 24 -0.08 -2.78 -14.65
CA VAL A 24 0.17 -3.65 -13.50
C VAL A 24 0.95 -2.91 -12.41
N SER A 25 0.57 -3.13 -11.16
CA SER A 25 1.28 -2.59 -9.99
C SER A 25 2.08 -3.67 -9.28
N CYS A 26 3.02 -3.27 -8.42
CA CYS A 26 3.77 -4.22 -7.60
C CYS A 26 2.84 -5.10 -6.75
N SER A 27 1.78 -4.54 -6.15
CA SER A 27 0.82 -5.30 -5.33
C SER A 27 0.06 -6.35 -6.14
N MET A 28 -0.28 -6.06 -7.39
CA MET A 28 -0.87 -7.03 -8.32
C MET A 28 0.14 -8.14 -8.63
N LEU A 29 1.34 -7.79 -9.06
CA LEU A 29 2.40 -8.73 -9.43
C LEU A 29 2.83 -9.65 -8.29
N LYS A 30 2.72 -9.23 -7.03
CA LYS A 30 2.99 -10.10 -5.86
C LYS A 30 2.14 -11.38 -5.83
N ASN A 31 0.95 -11.39 -6.47
CA ASN A 31 0.14 -12.60 -6.56
C ASN A 31 0.76 -13.65 -7.49
N LEU A 32 1.55 -13.23 -8.49
CA LEU A 32 2.32 -14.14 -9.35
C LEU A 32 3.50 -14.81 -8.64
N LEU A 33 3.91 -14.33 -7.46
CA LEU A 33 4.86 -15.06 -6.62
C LEU A 33 4.26 -16.34 -6.02
N LYS A 34 2.94 -16.50 -6.07
CA LYS A 34 2.24 -17.71 -5.67
C LYS A 34 1.97 -18.60 -6.88
N SER A 35 1.15 -18.10 -7.80
CA SER A 35 0.86 -18.79 -9.05
C SER A 35 0.14 -17.86 -10.06
N PRO A 36 0.11 -18.22 -11.37
CA PRO A 36 -0.75 -17.54 -12.34
C PRO A 36 -2.24 -17.63 -11.99
N ALA A 37 -2.68 -18.74 -11.39
CA ALA A 37 -4.07 -18.92 -10.94
C ALA A 37 -4.44 -17.94 -9.81
N ASP A 38 -3.55 -17.73 -8.82
CA ASP A 38 -3.75 -16.73 -7.75
C ASP A 38 -3.86 -15.32 -8.34
N PHE A 39 -3.07 -15.00 -9.35
CA PHE A 39 -3.15 -13.69 -10.02
C PHE A 39 -4.47 -13.54 -10.79
N ARG A 40 -4.93 -14.58 -11.49
CA ARG A 40 -6.23 -14.58 -12.16
C ARG A 40 -7.37 -14.38 -11.16
N ALA A 41 -7.37 -15.14 -10.06
CA ALA A 41 -8.35 -15.00 -8.99
C ALA A 41 -8.37 -13.58 -8.40
N TYR A 42 -7.19 -12.96 -8.23
CA TYR A 42 -7.09 -11.56 -7.81
C TYR A 42 -7.69 -10.58 -8.82
N LEU A 43 -7.50 -10.80 -10.12
CA LEU A 43 -8.09 -9.93 -11.16
C LEU A 43 -9.62 -10.07 -11.23
N ASP A 44 -10.12 -11.29 -11.11
CA ASP A 44 -11.55 -11.62 -11.21
C ASP A 44 -12.33 -11.16 -9.96
N SER A 45 -11.72 -11.29 -8.79
CA SER A 45 -12.32 -10.92 -7.50
C SER A 45 -11.25 -10.33 -6.55
N PRO A 46 -10.90 -9.06 -6.72
CA PRO A 46 -9.95 -8.42 -5.80
C PRO A 46 -10.45 -8.51 -4.36
N PRO A 47 -9.58 -8.85 -3.39
CA PRO A 47 -9.99 -8.94 -2.00
C PRO A 47 -10.42 -7.58 -1.46
N GLU A 48 -11.46 -7.58 -0.64
CA GLU A 48 -11.87 -6.38 0.09
C GLU A 48 -10.75 -5.88 1.02
N ALA A 49 -10.68 -4.56 1.20
CA ALA A 49 -9.72 -3.97 2.12
C ALA A 49 -9.98 -4.46 3.56
N THR A 50 -8.98 -5.04 4.17
CA THR A 50 -9.07 -5.41 5.58
C THR A 50 -9.05 -4.18 6.48
N PRO A 51 -9.56 -4.25 7.73
CA PRO A 51 -9.46 -3.13 8.68
C PRO A 51 -8.03 -2.62 8.88
N ALA A 52 -7.04 -3.52 8.82
CA ALA A 52 -5.64 -3.16 8.94
C ALA A 52 -5.12 -2.37 7.71
N MET A 53 -5.62 -2.69 6.52
CA MET A 53 -5.31 -1.94 5.28
C MET A 53 -5.99 -0.57 5.30
N THR A 54 -7.28 -0.52 5.68
CA THR A 54 -8.02 0.75 5.81
C THR A 54 -7.35 1.68 6.82
N PHE A 55 -6.94 1.16 7.97
CA PHE A 55 -6.18 1.93 8.97
C PHE A 55 -4.85 2.44 8.41
N GLY A 56 -4.11 1.61 7.69
CA GLY A 56 -2.86 2.01 7.03
C GLY A 56 -3.08 3.13 6.02
N SER A 57 -4.07 2.99 5.15
CA SER A 57 -4.44 4.03 4.17
C SER A 57 -4.88 5.33 4.83
N ALA A 58 -5.66 5.26 5.91
CA ALA A 58 -6.07 6.43 6.68
C ALA A 58 -4.87 7.15 7.33
N PHE A 59 -3.94 6.39 7.89
CA PHE A 59 -2.69 6.94 8.43
C PHE A 59 -1.85 7.63 7.34
N HIS A 60 -1.65 6.99 6.17
CA HIS A 60 -0.92 7.60 5.05
C HIS A 60 -1.58 8.89 4.59
N CYS A 61 -2.91 8.88 4.40
CA CYS A 61 -3.66 10.07 4.01
C CYS A 61 -3.49 11.20 5.04
N MET A 62 -3.64 10.91 6.34
CA MET A 62 -3.47 11.91 7.39
C MET A 62 -2.04 12.46 7.44
N ALA A 63 -1.04 11.61 7.26
CA ALA A 63 0.37 12.01 7.33
C ALA A 63 0.84 12.79 6.08
N LEU A 64 0.38 12.42 4.89
CA LEU A 64 0.91 12.94 3.64
C LEU A 64 -0.03 13.90 2.90
N GLU A 65 -1.34 13.64 2.94
CA GLU A 65 -2.38 14.40 2.24
C GLU A 65 -3.60 14.70 3.14
N PRO A 66 -3.41 15.36 4.32
CA PRO A 66 -4.51 15.54 5.30
C PRO A 66 -5.73 16.27 4.72
N HIS A 67 -5.53 17.09 3.70
CA HIS A 67 -6.63 17.78 3.01
C HIS A 67 -7.62 16.85 2.29
N LYS A 68 -7.19 15.61 1.94
CA LYS A 68 -8.06 14.60 1.32
C LYS A 68 -8.77 13.69 2.32
N PHE A 69 -8.40 13.76 3.60
CA PHE A 69 -8.85 12.80 4.60
C PHE A 69 -10.38 12.71 4.70
N ASN A 70 -11.04 13.86 4.83
CA ASN A 70 -12.50 13.91 4.93
C ASN A 70 -13.23 13.47 3.66
N ASP A 71 -12.58 13.53 2.50
CA ASP A 71 -13.16 13.06 1.23
C ASP A 71 -13.06 11.54 1.09
N GLN A 72 -12.04 10.93 1.69
CA GLN A 72 -11.75 9.49 1.56
C GLN A 72 -12.29 8.66 2.73
N PHE A 73 -12.40 9.24 3.93
CA PHE A 73 -12.74 8.50 5.14
C PHE A 73 -14.00 9.08 5.81
N TYR A 74 -14.82 8.16 6.31
CA TYR A 74 -15.97 8.41 7.17
C TYR A 74 -15.61 7.98 8.60
N ILE A 75 -15.77 8.91 9.55
CA ILE A 75 -15.45 8.65 10.96
C ILE A 75 -16.72 8.13 11.63
N LEU A 76 -16.70 6.85 12.00
CA LEU A 76 -17.78 6.24 12.73
C LEU A 76 -17.61 6.50 14.24
N ASP A 77 -18.46 7.37 14.77
CA ASP A 77 -18.52 7.59 16.22
C ASP A 77 -19.38 6.52 16.88
N THR A 78 -18.70 5.54 17.49
CA THR A 78 -19.37 4.44 18.19
C THR A 78 -19.96 4.84 19.54
N GLU A 79 -19.68 6.05 20.03
CA GLU A 79 -20.25 6.57 21.28
C GLU A 79 -21.57 7.31 21.02
N LEU A 80 -21.77 7.86 19.83
CA LEU A 80 -23.05 8.43 19.38
C LEU A 80 -24.11 7.38 19.03
N ARG A 81 -23.78 6.09 19.14
CA ARG A 81 -24.80 5.04 18.98
C ARG A 81 -25.94 5.25 19.99
N PRO A 82 -27.19 4.94 19.60
CA PRO A 82 -28.33 5.06 20.49
C PRO A 82 -28.05 4.41 21.86
N GLU A 83 -28.28 5.13 22.95
CA GLU A 83 -28.07 4.62 24.29
C GLU A 83 -28.72 3.24 24.45
N LYS A 84 -28.03 2.36 25.15
CA LYS A 84 -28.63 1.09 25.58
C LYS A 84 -29.70 1.41 26.64
N GLU A 85 -30.92 1.69 26.23
CA GLU A 85 -32.02 1.50 27.14
C GLU A 85 -32.00 0.06 27.66
N LYS A 86 -32.21 -0.13 28.97
CA LYS A 86 -32.28 -1.47 29.58
C LYS A 86 -33.32 -2.29 28.82
N GLY A 87 -32.84 -3.28 28.01
CA GLY A 87 -33.70 -4.12 27.17
C GLY A 87 -33.54 -3.92 25.66
N MET A 88 -32.80 -2.91 25.21
CA MET A 88 -32.49 -2.74 23.77
C MET A 88 -31.47 -3.75 23.31
N THR A 89 -31.91 -4.65 22.47
CA THR A 89 -31.17 -5.82 21.97
C THR A 89 -30.06 -5.44 20.98
N SER A 90 -29.12 -6.33 20.78
CA SER A 90 -28.10 -6.32 19.72
C SER A 90 -28.61 -5.95 18.32
N THR A 91 -29.90 -6.02 18.09
CA THR A 91 -30.59 -5.74 16.82
C THR A 91 -30.59 -4.25 16.45
N ILE A 92 -30.78 -3.35 17.42
CA ILE A 92 -30.79 -1.89 17.15
C ILE A 92 -29.37 -1.40 16.87
N ASN A 93 -28.39 -1.87 17.63
CA ASN A 93 -26.99 -1.57 17.37
C ASN A 93 -26.54 -2.08 15.98
N LYS A 94 -27.06 -3.22 15.55
CA LYS A 94 -26.81 -3.75 14.19
C LYS A 94 -27.45 -2.86 13.11
N LYS A 95 -28.71 -2.46 13.31
CA LYS A 95 -29.40 -1.57 12.36
C LYS A 95 -28.75 -0.20 12.24
N TRP A 96 -28.38 0.41 13.37
CA TRP A 96 -27.64 1.68 13.36
C TRP A 96 -26.32 1.53 12.60
N LYS A 97 -25.51 0.52 12.90
CA LYS A 97 -24.26 0.26 12.19
C LYS A 97 -24.49 0.05 10.68
N MET A 98 -25.58 -0.61 10.30
CA MET A 98 -25.91 -0.78 8.87
C MET A 98 -26.24 0.54 8.19
N VAL A 99 -26.94 1.46 8.87
CA VAL A 99 -27.25 2.79 8.33
C VAL A 99 -25.98 3.61 8.13
N GLU A 100 -25.08 3.62 9.11
CA GLU A 100 -23.78 4.31 9.02
C GLU A 100 -22.89 3.72 7.91
N LEU A 101 -22.87 2.39 7.79
CA LEU A 101 -22.19 1.69 6.69
C LEU A 101 -22.77 2.09 5.33
N ALA A 102 -24.11 2.15 5.21
CA ALA A 102 -24.75 2.55 3.97
C ALA A 102 -24.45 4.01 3.61
N HIS A 103 -24.41 4.91 4.60
CA HIS A 103 -24.02 6.31 4.39
C HIS A 103 -22.59 6.42 3.86
N ALA A 104 -21.63 5.75 4.49
CA ALA A 104 -20.24 5.75 4.04
C ALA A 104 -20.08 5.15 2.64
N GLN A 105 -20.75 4.04 2.37
CA GLN A 105 -20.74 3.39 1.05
C GLN A 105 -21.37 4.27 -0.03
N SER A 106 -22.49 4.95 0.26
CA SER A 106 -23.12 5.87 -0.69
C SER A 106 -22.23 7.07 -1.03
N ALA A 107 -21.38 7.49 -0.08
CA ALA A 107 -20.40 8.54 -0.28
C ALA A 107 -19.08 8.02 -0.90
N GLY A 108 -18.93 6.72 -1.10
CA GLY A 108 -17.71 6.08 -1.60
C GLY A 108 -16.51 6.24 -0.65
N LYS A 109 -16.76 6.29 0.67
CA LYS A 109 -15.75 6.51 1.71
C LYS A 109 -15.43 5.22 2.46
N SER A 110 -14.17 5.07 2.84
CA SER A 110 -13.75 4.04 3.77
C SER A 110 -14.09 4.41 5.21
N ILE A 111 -14.46 3.43 6.04
CA ILE A 111 -14.85 3.68 7.43
C ILE A 111 -13.68 3.44 8.37
N ILE A 112 -13.46 4.42 9.27
CA ILE A 112 -12.62 4.29 10.45
C ILE A 112 -13.43 4.67 11.70
N THR A 113 -13.01 4.21 12.87
CA THR A 113 -13.63 4.61 14.14
C THR A 113 -12.97 5.85 14.72
N VAL A 114 -13.64 6.55 15.67
CA VAL A 114 -13.00 7.61 16.45
C VAL A 114 -11.73 7.13 17.12
N LYS A 115 -11.72 5.91 17.65
CA LYS A 115 -10.52 5.31 18.27
C LYS A 115 -9.38 5.11 17.28
N ASP A 116 -9.69 4.77 16.01
CA ASP A 116 -8.67 4.69 14.98
C ASP A 116 -8.13 6.09 14.64
N LEU A 117 -9.00 7.10 14.58
CA LEU A 117 -8.60 8.48 14.36
C LEU A 117 -7.68 8.98 15.47
N ASP A 118 -8.07 8.83 16.75
CA ASP A 118 -7.24 9.22 17.90
C ASP A 118 -5.85 8.56 17.85
N LYS A 119 -5.81 7.28 17.46
CA LYS A 119 -4.57 6.55 17.31
C LYS A 119 -3.74 7.07 16.13
N ILE A 120 -4.37 7.36 14.99
CA ILE A 120 -3.72 7.93 13.81
C ILE A 120 -3.11 9.29 14.15
N ASP A 121 -3.84 10.15 14.85
CA ASP A 121 -3.35 11.46 15.28
C ASP A 121 -2.13 11.33 16.20
N ALA A 122 -2.19 10.43 17.18
CA ALA A 122 -1.06 10.17 18.08
C ALA A 122 0.17 9.62 17.31
N MET A 123 -0.04 8.75 16.32
CA MET A 123 1.02 8.25 15.45
C MET A 123 1.60 9.37 14.58
N CYS A 124 0.78 10.24 13.98
CA CYS A 124 1.24 11.40 13.21
C CYS A 124 2.05 12.36 14.09
N MET A 125 1.59 12.63 15.31
CA MET A 125 2.35 13.46 16.27
C MET A 125 3.73 12.85 16.54
N SER A 126 3.80 11.53 16.82
CA SER A 126 5.08 10.85 17.03
C SER A 126 5.97 10.92 15.79
N LEU A 127 5.41 10.66 14.60
CA LEU A 127 6.14 10.70 13.33
C LEU A 127 6.77 12.07 13.09
N PHE A 128 5.99 13.15 13.24
CA PHE A 128 6.41 14.51 12.97
C PHE A 128 7.29 15.11 14.08
N HIS A 129 7.32 14.49 15.26
CA HIS A 129 8.26 14.89 16.32
C HIS A 129 9.72 14.58 15.97
N HIS A 130 9.98 13.66 15.02
CA HIS A 130 11.33 13.29 14.62
C HIS A 130 11.89 14.23 13.54
N PRO A 131 12.94 15.05 13.84
CA PRO A 131 13.49 16.02 12.89
C PRO A 131 13.92 15.39 11.55
N LYS A 132 14.54 14.20 11.60
CA LYS A 132 15.00 13.50 10.40
C LYS A 132 13.84 13.05 9.51
N VAL A 133 12.70 12.67 10.08
CA VAL A 133 11.49 12.33 9.32
C VAL A 133 10.92 13.59 8.66
N MET A 134 10.85 14.69 9.41
CA MET A 134 10.37 15.97 8.87
C MET A 134 11.27 16.49 7.75
N GLU A 135 12.57 16.32 7.88
CA GLU A 135 13.53 16.63 6.81
C GLU A 135 13.21 15.84 5.53
N LEU A 136 13.08 14.52 5.63
CA LEU A 136 12.74 13.66 4.48
C LEU A 136 11.41 14.05 3.84
N ILE A 137 10.37 14.32 4.65
CA ILE A 137 9.07 14.73 4.15
C ILE A 137 9.13 16.09 3.44
N SER A 138 9.90 17.05 3.98
CA SER A 138 10.01 18.39 3.41
C SER A 138 10.76 18.44 2.08
N GLN A 139 11.66 17.49 1.83
CA GLN A 139 12.48 17.39 0.62
C GLN A 139 11.81 16.56 -0.49
N ALA A 140 10.64 15.98 -0.25
CA ALA A 140 10.00 15.04 -1.16
C ALA A 140 8.64 15.51 -1.64
N GLU A 141 8.32 15.16 -2.89
CA GLU A 141 6.95 15.14 -3.40
C GLU A 141 6.21 13.95 -2.79
N LYS A 142 4.94 14.17 -2.41
CA LYS A 142 4.13 13.19 -1.68
C LYS A 142 3.17 12.48 -2.60
N GLU A 143 2.90 11.20 -2.31
CA GLU A 143 1.85 10.41 -2.95
C GLU A 143 1.90 10.46 -4.49
N GLN A 144 3.10 10.38 -5.04
CA GLN A 144 3.33 10.59 -6.45
C GLN A 144 3.03 9.34 -7.27
N ALA A 145 2.01 9.41 -8.12
CA ALA A 145 1.72 8.36 -9.08
C ALA A 145 2.71 8.41 -10.25
N ILE A 146 3.25 7.24 -10.60
CA ILE A 146 4.17 7.07 -11.73
C ILE A 146 3.69 5.95 -12.64
N THR A 147 3.97 6.09 -13.93
CA THR A 147 3.77 5.03 -14.92
C THR A 147 5.01 4.86 -15.78
N TRP A 148 5.25 3.63 -16.20
CA TRP A 148 6.33 3.32 -17.15
C TRP A 148 5.99 2.08 -17.96
N THR A 149 6.76 1.85 -19.00
CA THR A 149 6.62 0.66 -19.84
C THR A 149 7.95 -0.11 -19.81
N THR A 150 7.88 -1.40 -19.61
CA THR A 150 9.06 -2.29 -19.66
C THR A 150 9.54 -2.45 -21.12
N ASP A 151 10.75 -3.01 -21.28
CA ASP A 151 11.30 -3.29 -22.61
C ASP A 151 10.43 -4.28 -23.43
N LYS A 152 9.64 -5.12 -22.75
CA LYS A 152 8.65 -6.03 -23.35
C LYS A 152 7.28 -5.39 -23.62
N GLY A 153 7.14 -4.09 -23.42
CA GLY A 153 5.89 -3.37 -23.66
C GLY A 153 4.85 -3.48 -22.53
N ILE A 154 5.18 -4.11 -21.40
CA ILE A 154 4.28 -4.21 -20.25
C ILE A 154 4.16 -2.84 -19.58
N LYS A 155 2.93 -2.34 -19.47
CA LYS A 155 2.64 -1.09 -18.79
C LYS A 155 2.58 -1.30 -17.27
N CYS A 156 3.33 -0.53 -16.53
CA CYS A 156 3.43 -0.61 -15.08
C CYS A 156 3.02 0.70 -14.43
N LYS A 157 2.52 0.63 -13.20
CA LYS A 157 2.21 1.80 -12.36
C LYS A 157 2.69 1.61 -10.93
N GLY A 158 2.97 2.73 -10.27
CA GLY A 158 3.29 2.79 -8.86
C GLY A 158 2.82 4.09 -8.24
N LYS A 159 2.64 4.12 -6.93
CA LYS A 159 2.39 5.33 -6.15
C LYS A 159 3.44 5.37 -5.05
N LEU A 160 4.24 6.43 -5.07
CA LEU A 160 5.38 6.62 -4.17
C LEU A 160 4.94 7.52 -3.03
N ASP A 161 5.09 7.08 -1.80
CA ASP A 161 4.72 7.88 -0.62
C ASP A 161 5.52 9.19 -0.58
N LEU A 162 6.85 9.09 -0.73
CA LEU A 162 7.77 10.22 -0.76
C LEU A 162 8.80 10.02 -1.88
N LYS A 163 8.90 10.99 -2.79
CA LYS A 163 9.90 10.98 -3.85
C LYS A 163 10.67 12.30 -3.86
N SER A 164 11.96 12.25 -3.57
CA SER A 164 12.89 13.36 -3.68
C SER A 164 13.67 13.29 -5.00
N PHE A 165 14.59 14.21 -5.18
CA PHE A 165 15.53 14.21 -6.30
C PHE A 165 16.50 13.01 -6.22
N ASP A 166 16.94 12.64 -5.01
CA ASP A 166 17.99 11.67 -4.73
C ASP A 166 17.53 10.41 -3.97
N PHE A 167 16.33 10.41 -3.40
CA PHE A 167 15.80 9.25 -2.67
C PHE A 167 14.31 9.00 -2.89
N ILE A 168 13.91 7.78 -2.59
CA ILE A 168 12.52 7.38 -2.37
C ILE A 168 12.38 6.99 -0.90
N ALA A 169 11.28 7.37 -0.26
CA ALA A 169 10.94 6.78 1.03
C ALA A 169 9.49 6.27 1.01
N ASP A 170 9.27 5.15 1.68
CA ASP A 170 7.97 4.51 1.80
C ASP A 170 7.66 4.35 3.29
N ILE A 171 6.46 4.78 3.68
CA ILE A 171 6.03 4.76 5.08
C ILE A 171 5.31 3.45 5.35
N LYS A 172 5.68 2.77 6.43
CA LYS A 172 5.05 1.50 6.84
C LYS A 172 4.54 1.57 8.26
N THR A 173 3.32 1.12 8.46
CA THR A 173 2.78 0.90 9.81
C THR A 173 2.96 -0.56 10.23
N THR A 174 3.42 -0.81 11.44
CA THR A 174 3.55 -2.16 12.00
C THR A 174 2.75 -2.33 13.29
N ALA A 175 2.15 -3.50 13.49
CA ALA A 175 1.42 -3.80 14.73
C ALA A 175 2.35 -3.79 15.94
N GLU A 176 3.59 -4.26 15.77
CA GLU A 176 4.62 -4.31 16.80
C GLU A 176 5.92 -3.75 16.24
N PHE A 177 6.41 -2.70 16.88
CA PHE A 177 7.71 -2.13 16.55
C PHE A 177 8.81 -2.83 17.35
N GLY A 178 9.48 -3.77 16.71
CA GLY A 178 10.60 -4.52 17.29
C GLY A 178 11.97 -4.13 16.71
N GLY A 179 12.09 -2.89 16.20
CA GLY A 179 13.32 -2.40 15.58
C GLY A 179 13.62 -3.07 14.22
N LEU A 180 14.89 -3.03 13.83
CA LEU A 180 15.34 -3.49 12.51
C LEU A 180 15.06 -4.99 12.29
N ASP A 181 15.29 -5.84 13.28
CA ASP A 181 15.17 -7.29 13.09
C ASP A 181 13.71 -7.72 12.87
N LYS A 182 12.79 -7.11 13.61
CA LYS A 182 11.35 -7.34 13.37
C LYS A 182 10.93 -6.83 11.99
N PHE A 183 11.44 -5.68 11.59
CA PHE A 183 11.12 -5.12 10.28
C PHE A 183 11.71 -5.94 9.12
N LYS A 184 12.90 -6.55 9.29
CA LYS A 184 13.45 -7.52 8.31
C LYS A 184 12.51 -8.72 8.11
N TYR A 185 11.90 -9.22 9.19
CA TYR A 185 10.88 -10.27 9.08
C TYR A 185 9.66 -9.80 8.29
N ASP A 186 9.15 -8.59 8.60
CA ASP A 186 8.02 -8.01 7.88
C ASP A 186 8.36 -7.75 6.39
N CYS A 187 9.58 -7.31 6.08
CA CYS A 187 10.07 -7.16 4.71
C CYS A 187 9.99 -8.47 3.92
N LYS A 188 10.47 -9.56 4.51
CA LYS A 188 10.40 -10.89 3.90
C LYS A 188 8.96 -11.36 3.72
N LYS A 189 8.14 -11.22 4.77
CA LYS A 189 6.73 -11.64 4.78
C LYS A 189 5.88 -10.94 3.72
N TYR A 190 6.09 -9.64 3.51
CA TYR A 190 5.28 -8.81 2.63
C TYR A 190 5.96 -8.48 1.29
N ASN A 191 7.15 -9.06 1.03
CA ASN A 191 7.94 -8.78 -0.17
C ASN A 191 8.15 -7.26 -0.37
N TYR A 192 8.65 -6.56 0.66
CA TYR A 192 8.96 -5.14 0.56
C TYR A 192 10.20 -4.87 -0.29
N ASP A 193 11.10 -5.84 -0.39
CA ASP A 193 12.23 -5.82 -1.32
C ASP A 193 11.77 -5.69 -2.77
N MET A 194 10.76 -6.47 -3.16
CA MET A 194 10.16 -6.37 -4.49
C MET A 194 9.56 -4.99 -4.75
N GLN A 195 8.86 -4.41 -3.77
CA GLN A 195 8.29 -3.06 -3.89
C GLN A 195 9.38 -2.00 -4.02
N ALA A 196 10.39 -2.06 -3.17
CA ALA A 196 11.50 -1.11 -3.19
C ALA A 196 12.24 -1.14 -4.54
N ALA A 197 12.59 -2.32 -5.04
CA ALA A 197 13.25 -2.48 -6.32
C ALA A 197 12.39 -2.03 -7.50
N PHE A 198 11.10 -2.37 -7.49
CA PHE A 198 10.16 -2.00 -8.55
C PHE A 198 10.01 -0.48 -8.69
N TYR A 199 9.99 0.24 -7.56
CA TYR A 199 9.92 1.70 -7.55
C TYR A 199 11.27 2.35 -7.84
N ALA A 200 12.35 1.83 -7.27
CA ALA A 200 13.71 2.33 -7.49
C ALA A 200 14.07 2.32 -8.98
N ASP A 201 13.85 1.18 -9.65
CA ASP A 201 14.14 1.02 -11.07
C ASP A 201 13.21 1.89 -11.96
N ALA A 202 11.94 2.06 -11.56
CA ALA A 202 10.99 2.90 -12.28
C ALA A 202 11.43 4.37 -12.38
N VAL A 203 12.05 4.89 -11.32
CA VAL A 203 12.50 6.31 -11.29
C VAL A 203 14.01 6.47 -11.46
N GLY A 204 14.77 5.37 -11.47
CA GLY A 204 16.23 5.38 -11.65
C GLY A 204 16.97 5.90 -10.41
N LEU A 205 16.48 5.58 -9.21
CA LEU A 205 17.07 5.95 -7.92
C LEU A 205 17.33 4.69 -7.09
N ASP A 206 18.57 4.51 -6.64
CA ASP A 206 18.93 3.36 -5.78
C ASP A 206 18.85 3.70 -4.27
N GLN A 207 18.72 4.97 -3.90
CA GLN A 207 18.52 5.35 -2.51
C GLN A 207 17.06 5.18 -2.13
N PHE A 208 16.78 4.11 -1.40
CA PHE A 208 15.45 3.81 -0.89
C PHE A 208 15.47 3.69 0.64
N LYS A 209 14.44 4.24 1.29
CA LYS A 209 14.28 4.21 2.74
C LYS A 209 12.91 3.73 3.11
N PHE A 210 12.83 2.98 4.22
CA PHE A 210 11.55 2.73 4.89
C PHE A 210 11.47 3.59 6.15
N ILE A 211 10.37 4.32 6.30
CA ILE A 211 10.00 5.01 7.53
C ILE A 211 8.94 4.15 8.19
N VAL A 212 9.26 3.53 9.32
CA VAL A 212 8.40 2.54 9.98
C VAL A 212 7.87 3.10 11.28
N ILE A 213 6.57 3.02 11.50
CA ILE A 213 5.93 3.46 12.73
C ILE A 213 5.10 2.34 13.37
N GLY A 214 5.26 2.15 14.68
CA GLY A 214 4.46 1.22 15.47
C GLY A 214 3.05 1.75 15.73
N LYS A 215 2.05 0.87 15.62
CA LYS A 215 0.64 1.20 15.91
C LYS A 215 0.31 1.25 17.39
N ASN A 216 1.23 0.89 18.29
CA ASN A 216 1.02 0.86 19.72
C ASN A 216 1.95 1.86 20.43
N PHE A 217 1.42 2.45 21.54
CA PHE A 217 2.23 3.33 22.38
C PHE A 217 3.55 2.65 22.75
N PRO A 218 4.69 3.36 22.70
CA PRO A 218 4.85 4.81 22.51
C PRO A 218 4.94 5.27 21.03
N TYR A 219 4.47 4.48 20.05
CA TYR A 219 4.48 4.78 18.61
C TYR A 219 5.89 5.01 18.05
N ASN A 220 6.80 4.11 18.41
CA ASN A 220 8.19 4.19 17.98
C ASN A 220 8.33 4.29 16.48
N VAL A 221 9.30 5.12 16.04
CA VAL A 221 9.61 5.35 14.63
C VAL A 221 11.02 4.87 14.34
N GLY A 222 11.19 4.22 13.18
CA GLY A 222 12.49 3.82 12.64
C GLY A 222 12.65 4.29 11.21
N ILE A 223 13.87 4.63 10.82
CA ILE A 223 14.25 4.91 9.43
C ILE A 223 15.31 3.88 9.05
N PHE A 224 15.00 3.09 8.02
CA PHE A 224 15.86 2.00 7.56
C PHE A 224 16.26 2.23 6.11
N ASP A 225 17.55 2.36 5.88
CA ASP A 225 18.11 2.41 4.54
C ASP A 225 18.10 1.01 3.90
N VAL A 226 17.78 0.97 2.62
CA VAL A 226 17.73 -0.27 1.85
C VAL A 226 19.10 -0.52 1.23
N SER A 227 19.66 -1.73 1.42
CA SER A 227 20.94 -2.10 0.84
C SER A 227 20.83 -2.49 -0.65
N PRO A 228 21.96 -2.45 -1.40
CA PRO A 228 21.98 -2.92 -2.79
C PRO A 228 21.53 -4.39 -2.93
N GLU A 229 21.91 -5.27 -1.98
CA GLU A 229 21.52 -6.67 -1.98
C GLU A 229 20.02 -6.86 -1.78
N PHE A 230 19.40 -6.00 -0.94
CA PHE A 230 17.95 -6.00 -0.75
C PHE A 230 17.22 -5.60 -2.03
N LEU A 231 17.70 -4.57 -2.73
CA LEU A 231 17.16 -4.17 -4.03
C LEU A 231 17.35 -5.27 -5.08
N GLU A 232 18.52 -5.93 -5.11
CA GLU A 232 18.77 -7.01 -6.06
C GLU A 232 17.86 -8.22 -5.82
N SER A 233 17.63 -8.61 -4.56
CA SER A 233 16.62 -9.62 -4.22
C SER A 233 15.23 -9.24 -4.74
N GLY A 234 14.85 -7.99 -4.58
CA GLY A 234 13.59 -7.47 -5.09
C GLY A 234 13.52 -7.44 -6.62
N ARG A 235 14.64 -7.10 -7.30
CA ARG A 235 14.74 -7.13 -8.77
C ARG A 235 14.52 -8.52 -9.34
N GLN A 236 15.10 -9.54 -8.72
CA GLN A 236 14.87 -10.93 -9.13
C GLN A 236 13.39 -11.30 -9.05
N LYS A 237 12.72 -10.93 -7.94
CA LYS A 237 11.29 -11.22 -7.74
C LYS A 237 10.41 -10.49 -8.76
N TYR A 238 10.56 -9.18 -8.94
CA TYR A 238 9.65 -8.48 -9.84
C TYR A 238 9.92 -8.82 -11.32
N LYS A 239 11.17 -9.08 -11.72
CA LYS A 239 11.48 -9.56 -13.07
C LYS A 239 10.83 -10.91 -13.35
N TYR A 240 10.96 -11.85 -12.42
CA TYR A 240 10.28 -13.14 -12.48
C TYR A 240 8.76 -12.97 -12.64
N THR A 241 8.14 -12.12 -11.83
CA THR A 241 6.69 -11.90 -11.93
C THR A 241 6.28 -11.20 -13.24
N LEU A 242 7.11 -10.33 -13.80
CA LEU A 242 6.86 -9.73 -15.12
C LEU A 242 6.99 -10.76 -16.26
N GLU A 243 7.92 -11.70 -16.15
CA GLU A 243 8.04 -12.82 -17.10
C GLU A 243 6.83 -13.74 -17.02
N MET A 244 6.37 -14.07 -15.81
CA MET A 244 5.14 -14.83 -15.61
C MET A 244 3.91 -14.09 -16.15
N TYR A 245 3.84 -12.77 -15.92
CA TYR A 245 2.75 -11.94 -16.45
C TYR A 245 2.74 -11.93 -17.98
N ASP A 246 3.89 -11.76 -18.61
CA ASP A 246 4.01 -11.84 -20.07
C ASP A 246 3.53 -13.20 -20.58
N LYS A 247 4.06 -14.28 -20.05
CA LYS A 247 3.83 -15.65 -20.47
C LYS A 247 2.35 -16.08 -20.40
N TYR A 248 1.66 -15.75 -19.30
CA TYR A 248 0.30 -16.22 -19.05
C TYR A 248 -0.80 -15.20 -19.35
N PHE A 249 -0.49 -13.89 -19.44
CA PHE A 249 -1.51 -12.82 -19.52
C PHE A 249 -1.33 -11.84 -20.68
N VAL A 250 -0.15 -11.76 -21.28
CA VAL A 250 0.12 -10.86 -22.41
C VAL A 250 0.28 -11.64 -23.70
N SER A 251 1.34 -12.44 -23.78
CA SER A 251 1.62 -13.28 -24.97
C SER A 251 0.81 -14.58 -24.97
N CYS A 252 0.28 -15.00 -23.83
CA CYS A 252 -0.53 -16.21 -23.64
C CYS A 252 0.12 -17.44 -24.30
N THR A 253 1.43 -17.59 -24.12
CA THR A 253 2.20 -18.73 -24.67
C THR A 253 2.01 -20.01 -23.90
N GLU A 254 1.47 -19.92 -22.68
CA GLU A 254 1.10 -21.06 -21.84
C GLU A 254 -0.27 -20.84 -21.20
N GLU A 255 -0.95 -21.93 -20.92
CA GLU A 255 -2.24 -21.93 -20.22
C GLU A 255 -2.04 -21.88 -18.71
N ILE A 256 -2.91 -21.15 -18.00
CA ILE A 256 -2.83 -21.00 -16.53
C ILE A 256 -2.89 -22.36 -15.82
N ASP A 257 -3.74 -23.26 -16.33
CA ASP A 257 -3.94 -24.58 -15.75
C ASP A 257 -2.76 -25.54 -15.98
N SER A 258 -1.83 -25.18 -16.87
CA SER A 258 -0.59 -25.93 -17.11
C SER A 258 0.54 -25.60 -16.14
N TYR A 259 0.35 -24.58 -15.28
CA TYR A 259 1.38 -24.15 -14.34
C TYR A 259 1.67 -25.22 -13.29
N ILE A 260 2.95 -25.57 -13.16
CA ILE A 260 3.48 -26.42 -12.10
C ILE A 260 4.72 -25.75 -11.50
N GLU A 261 4.85 -25.81 -10.18
CA GLU A 261 6.05 -25.38 -9.48
C GLU A 261 6.94 -26.59 -9.18
N GLU A 262 8.17 -26.53 -9.64
CA GLU A 262 9.17 -27.55 -9.39
C GLU A 262 10.35 -26.94 -8.61
N GLY A 263 10.88 -27.68 -7.64
CA GLY A 263 12.00 -27.22 -6.82
C GLY A 263 12.68 -28.33 -6.05
N ILE A 264 13.84 -28.01 -5.49
CA ILE A 264 14.59 -28.89 -4.56
C ILE A 264 14.46 -28.28 -3.17
N LEU A 265 14.04 -29.08 -2.19
CA LEU A 265 13.93 -28.71 -0.79
C LEU A 265 15.28 -28.78 -0.07
#